data_ddb330e1d037cb7393ee02abb752cbe3
#
_entry.id   ddb330e1d037cb7393ee02abb752cbe3
#
_cell.length_a   1.000
_cell.length_b   1.000
_cell.length_c   1.000
_cell.angle_alpha   90.00
_cell.angle_beta   90.00
_cell.angle_gamma   90.00
#
_symmetry.space_group_name_H-M   'P 1'
#
loop_
_entity.id
_entity.type
_entity.pdbx_description
1 polymer ?
#
loop_
_entity_poly.entity_id
_entity_poly.type
_entity_poly.pdbx_seq_one_letter_code
_entity_poly.pdbx_strand_id
1 'polypeptide(L)'
;MSAPPPVTVAKPLVREVTEQDDFIGRFQAVEEVLVRARVGGYLDKVKFTDGSLVKSGDPLFVIDQRPFITALEEATSALEVAKSTLTYAEAQFHRAEALSTNGSQSISVLDDRRREWISAQANVRGAKASADRAQLDLDYTQITAPLSGRIDRHMISPGNLVQADQTELTTIVSLDPIDFYFDVDERRLLSYAALARETGQSLQEGGGGLDVAVTIADGSSKPFHGKLNFSENKVDSQSGTMRVRARFANPDLVLQPGLFGRIEVGASKAYSAILVPDEALSADQNQRVVYIVGEDGTITTRAVRTGPKLYGYRVIREGLNGDETIVVNGLMRARPGQKVSPKMTQLPQEATVLGAIQ
;
A
#
# COMPACT_ATOMS: atom_id res chain seq x y z
N MET A 1 -64.39 20.15 -23.37
CA MET A 1 -63.31 19.91 -22.37
C MET A 1 -62.25 19.08 -23.08
N SER A 2 -61.04 19.57 -23.19
CA SER A 2 -59.91 18.82 -23.80
C SER A 2 -59.62 17.59 -22.94
N ALA A 3 -59.42 16.40 -23.57
CA ALA A 3 -59.08 15.19 -22.84
C ALA A 3 -57.82 15.41 -22.01
N PRO A 4 -57.73 14.87 -20.76
CA PRO A 4 -56.57 14.98 -19.93
C PRO A 4 -55.29 14.50 -20.68
N PRO A 5 -54.18 15.20 -20.65
CA PRO A 5 -53.00 14.79 -21.37
C PRO A 5 -52.44 13.47 -20.79
N PRO A 6 -52.03 12.52 -21.66
CA PRO A 6 -51.43 11.28 -21.21
C PRO A 6 -50.04 11.50 -20.65
N VAL A 7 -49.75 10.94 -19.48
CA VAL A 7 -48.43 10.93 -18.83
C VAL A 7 -48.08 9.51 -18.40
N THR A 8 -46.81 9.16 -18.45
CA THR A 8 -46.34 7.87 -17.92
C THR A 8 -45.96 8.04 -16.45
N VAL A 9 -46.49 7.17 -15.62
CA VAL A 9 -46.28 7.22 -14.18
C VAL A 9 -45.71 5.88 -13.67
N ALA A 10 -44.94 5.94 -12.60
CA ALA A 10 -44.42 4.76 -11.92
C ALA A 10 -44.35 5.00 -10.40
N LYS A 11 -44.23 3.93 -9.65
CA LYS A 11 -43.82 4.01 -8.25
C LYS A 11 -42.30 4.10 -8.19
N PRO A 12 -41.71 4.89 -7.26
CA PRO A 12 -40.29 4.87 -6.98
C PRO A 12 -39.79 3.46 -6.68
N LEU A 13 -38.55 3.17 -7.01
CA LEU A 13 -37.93 1.90 -6.64
C LEU A 13 -37.34 2.04 -5.23
N VAL A 14 -37.79 1.21 -4.30
CA VAL A 14 -37.23 1.13 -2.94
C VAL A 14 -36.27 -0.06 -2.89
N ARG A 15 -35.00 0.22 -2.62
CA ARG A 15 -33.94 -0.80 -2.62
C ARG A 15 -32.90 -0.50 -1.55
N GLU A 16 -32.34 -1.56 -0.99
CA GLU A 16 -31.16 -1.48 -0.14
C GLU A 16 -29.93 -1.15 -1.00
N VAL A 17 -29.23 -0.06 -0.65
CA VAL A 17 -28.09 0.44 -1.40
C VAL A 17 -26.93 0.80 -0.47
N THR A 18 -25.72 0.73 -0.99
CA THR A 18 -24.50 1.29 -0.37
C THR A 18 -23.97 2.37 -1.30
N GLU A 19 -23.59 3.50 -0.74
CA GLU A 19 -22.90 4.54 -1.50
C GLU A 19 -21.42 4.22 -1.58
N GLN A 20 -20.83 4.52 -2.71
CA GLN A 20 -19.40 4.37 -2.96
C GLN A 20 -18.87 5.69 -3.51
N ASP A 21 -17.63 5.98 -3.15
CA ASP A 21 -16.89 7.11 -3.68
C ASP A 21 -15.75 6.62 -4.54
N ASP A 22 -15.56 7.25 -5.69
CA ASP A 22 -14.52 6.93 -6.65
C ASP A 22 -13.34 7.89 -6.51
N PHE A 23 -12.13 7.34 -6.44
CA PHE A 23 -10.90 8.11 -6.48
C PHE A 23 -9.94 7.53 -7.52
N ILE A 24 -9.04 8.40 -8.00
CA ILE A 24 -7.94 7.99 -8.87
C ILE A 24 -6.67 7.98 -8.02
N GLY A 25 -5.87 6.94 -8.18
CA GLY A 25 -4.62 6.79 -7.46
C GLY A 25 -3.58 5.99 -8.23
N ARG A 26 -2.50 5.65 -7.54
CA ARG A 26 -1.38 4.87 -8.09
C ARG A 26 -0.97 3.73 -7.19
N PHE A 27 -0.59 2.63 -7.81
CA PHE A 27 0.07 1.52 -7.13
C PHE A 27 1.52 1.88 -6.80
N GLN A 28 1.95 1.45 -5.62
CA GLN A 28 3.34 1.54 -5.17
C GLN A 28 3.75 0.22 -4.52
N ALA A 29 5.03 -0.10 -4.62
CA ALA A 29 5.57 -1.25 -3.90
C ALA A 29 5.46 -1.02 -2.38
N VAL A 30 5.22 -2.08 -1.62
CA VAL A 30 5.26 -2.03 -0.14
C VAL A 30 6.69 -1.76 0.33
N GLU A 31 7.66 -2.40 -0.32
CA GLU A 31 9.08 -2.24 -0.05
C GLU A 31 9.84 -2.03 -1.35
N GLU A 32 10.74 -1.06 -1.33
CA GLU A 32 11.66 -0.76 -2.41
C GLU A 32 13.05 -0.58 -1.83
N VAL A 33 14.03 -1.32 -2.35
CA VAL A 33 15.40 -1.25 -1.89
C VAL A 33 16.33 -0.99 -3.05
N LEU A 34 17.08 0.08 -2.93
CA LEU A 34 18.20 0.40 -3.80
C LEU A 34 19.43 -0.38 -3.32
N VAL A 35 19.86 -1.36 -4.11
CA VAL A 35 20.99 -2.24 -3.79
C VAL A 35 22.29 -1.51 -4.08
N ARG A 36 23.12 -1.35 -3.05
CA ARG A 36 24.48 -0.78 -3.13
C ARG A 36 25.51 -1.74 -2.57
N ALA A 37 26.73 -1.64 -3.03
CA ALA A 37 27.85 -2.40 -2.50
C ALA A 37 28.33 -1.80 -1.17
N ARG A 38 28.67 -2.65 -0.19
CA ARG A 38 29.27 -2.23 1.10
C ARG A 38 30.80 -2.17 1.05
N VAL A 39 31.40 -2.83 0.07
CA VAL A 39 32.86 -2.83 -0.18
C VAL A 39 33.13 -2.39 -1.60
N GLY A 40 34.30 -1.77 -1.82
CA GLY A 40 34.74 -1.33 -3.15
C GLY A 40 35.59 -2.39 -3.83
N GLY A 41 35.53 -2.47 -5.15
CA GLY A 41 36.32 -3.40 -5.96
C GLY A 41 35.79 -3.53 -7.38
N TYR A 42 36.42 -4.31 -8.22
CA TYR A 42 35.95 -4.57 -9.56
C TYR A 42 34.76 -5.56 -9.53
N LEU A 43 33.68 -5.25 -10.27
CA LEU A 43 32.57 -6.17 -10.43
C LEU A 43 33.01 -7.37 -11.27
N ASP A 44 32.96 -8.57 -10.71
CA ASP A 44 33.34 -9.81 -11.40
C ASP A 44 32.14 -10.40 -12.15
N LYS A 45 30.99 -10.55 -11.49
CA LYS A 45 29.81 -11.25 -12.08
C LYS A 45 28.51 -10.61 -11.65
N VAL A 46 27.51 -10.69 -12.57
CA VAL A 46 26.09 -10.51 -12.34
C VAL A 46 25.44 -11.88 -12.36
N LYS A 47 24.65 -12.24 -11.35
CA LYS A 47 24.10 -13.58 -11.10
C LYS A 47 22.59 -13.69 -11.35
N PHE A 48 21.94 -12.65 -11.82
CA PHE A 48 20.51 -12.62 -12.12
C PHE A 48 20.26 -12.20 -13.56
N THR A 49 19.02 -12.36 -14.01
CA THR A 49 18.53 -11.83 -15.28
C THR A 49 17.73 -10.55 -15.02
N ASP A 50 17.96 -9.50 -15.78
CA ASP A 50 17.26 -8.22 -15.67
C ASP A 50 15.74 -8.42 -15.72
N GLY A 51 15.03 -7.80 -14.78
CA GLY A 51 13.57 -7.89 -14.66
C GLY A 51 13.03 -9.19 -14.09
N SER A 52 13.88 -10.14 -13.68
CA SER A 52 13.45 -11.42 -13.08
C SER A 52 12.92 -11.25 -11.65
N LEU A 53 12.23 -12.28 -11.16
CA LEU A 53 11.87 -12.39 -9.75
C LEU A 53 13.04 -12.99 -8.98
N VAL A 54 13.35 -12.41 -7.83
CA VAL A 54 14.39 -12.87 -6.90
C VAL A 54 13.79 -13.11 -5.53
N LYS A 55 14.40 -14.02 -4.77
CA LYS A 55 14.07 -14.27 -3.36
C LYS A 55 15.11 -13.61 -2.47
N SER A 56 14.70 -13.22 -1.27
CA SER A 56 15.64 -12.75 -0.24
C SER A 56 16.74 -13.78 -0.03
N GLY A 57 18.02 -13.34 -0.08
CA GLY A 57 19.22 -14.18 0.00
C GLY A 57 19.77 -14.65 -1.36
N ASP A 58 19.04 -14.49 -2.47
CA ASP A 58 19.56 -14.89 -3.78
C ASP A 58 20.82 -14.05 -4.14
N PRO A 59 21.87 -14.68 -4.71
CA PRO A 59 23.08 -13.96 -5.09
C PRO A 59 22.83 -13.08 -6.31
N LEU A 60 23.16 -11.81 -6.21
CA LEU A 60 22.95 -10.82 -7.26
C LEU A 60 24.23 -10.43 -7.98
N PHE A 61 25.23 -10.05 -7.21
CA PHE A 61 26.53 -9.57 -7.75
C PHE A 61 27.67 -10.20 -6.97
N VAL A 62 28.81 -10.30 -7.64
CA VAL A 62 30.07 -10.71 -7.02
C VAL A 62 31.14 -9.67 -7.38
N ILE A 63 31.74 -9.09 -6.37
CA ILE A 63 32.94 -8.24 -6.49
C ILE A 63 34.17 -9.15 -6.48
N ASP A 64 35.27 -8.77 -7.12
CA ASP A 64 36.51 -9.55 -7.12
C ASP A 64 36.97 -9.85 -5.69
N GLN A 65 36.89 -11.14 -5.32
CA GLN A 65 37.13 -11.62 -3.96
C GLN A 65 38.62 -11.80 -3.63
N ARG A 66 39.48 -11.86 -4.63
CA ARG A 66 40.90 -12.19 -4.45
C ARG A 66 41.63 -11.31 -3.42
N PRO A 67 41.47 -9.97 -3.46
CA PRO A 67 42.10 -9.10 -2.45
C PRO A 67 41.56 -9.35 -1.03
N PHE A 68 40.28 -9.65 -0.90
CA PHE A 68 39.61 -9.89 0.39
C PHE A 68 39.99 -11.26 0.98
N ILE A 69 40.15 -12.28 0.14
CA ILE A 69 40.63 -13.61 0.57
C ILE A 69 42.05 -13.47 1.13
N THR A 70 42.95 -12.76 0.41
CA THR A 70 44.33 -12.55 0.87
C THR A 70 44.37 -11.77 2.20
N ALA A 71 43.53 -10.73 2.34
CA ALA A 71 43.42 -9.96 3.58
C ALA A 71 42.93 -10.80 4.77
N LEU A 72 41.98 -11.72 4.52
CA LEU A 72 41.47 -12.65 5.53
C LEU A 72 42.57 -13.65 5.95
N GLU A 73 43.31 -14.22 5.00
CA GLU A 73 44.42 -15.13 5.27
C GLU A 73 45.51 -14.46 6.11
N GLU A 74 45.88 -13.19 5.80
CA GLU A 74 46.82 -12.40 6.59
C GLU A 74 46.31 -12.18 8.03
N ALA A 75 45.04 -11.74 8.19
CA ALA A 75 44.47 -11.49 9.51
C ALA A 75 44.35 -12.78 10.35
N THR A 76 44.02 -13.89 9.70
CA THR A 76 43.92 -15.21 10.35
C THR A 76 45.30 -15.69 10.81
N SER A 77 46.34 -15.51 9.98
CA SER A 77 47.73 -15.86 10.34
C SER A 77 48.20 -15.03 11.55
N ALA A 78 47.89 -13.73 11.58
CA ALA A 78 48.20 -12.86 12.72
C ALA A 78 47.49 -13.32 14.02
N LEU A 79 46.23 -13.77 13.90
CA LEU A 79 45.48 -14.36 15.04
C LEU A 79 46.16 -15.63 15.57
N GLU A 80 46.65 -16.52 14.69
CA GLU A 80 47.35 -17.74 15.11
C GLU A 80 48.64 -17.45 15.82
N VAL A 81 49.42 -16.44 15.35
CA VAL A 81 50.65 -15.98 16.05
C VAL A 81 50.28 -15.44 17.44
N ALA A 82 49.24 -14.63 17.56
CA ALA A 82 48.76 -14.09 18.85
C ALA A 82 48.32 -15.19 19.81
N LYS A 83 47.62 -16.24 19.34
CA LYS A 83 47.20 -17.41 20.12
C LYS A 83 48.43 -18.21 20.62
N SER A 84 49.41 -18.40 19.75
CA SER A 84 50.66 -19.10 20.13
C SER A 84 51.41 -18.33 21.22
N THR A 85 51.47 -17.00 21.10
CA THR A 85 52.06 -16.11 22.11
C THR A 85 51.32 -16.19 23.44
N LEU A 86 49.99 -16.24 23.41
CA LEU A 86 49.14 -16.37 24.59
C LEU A 86 49.43 -17.71 25.31
N THR A 87 49.44 -18.81 24.56
CA THR A 87 49.75 -20.15 25.11
C THR A 87 51.11 -20.17 25.81
N TYR A 88 52.11 -19.54 25.22
CA TYR A 88 53.42 -19.42 25.84
C TYR A 88 53.38 -18.56 27.12
N ALA A 89 52.77 -17.39 27.07
CA ALA A 89 52.67 -16.49 28.23
C ALA A 89 51.88 -17.13 29.40
N GLU A 90 50.80 -17.84 29.11
CA GLU A 90 50.01 -18.57 30.07
C GLU A 90 50.83 -19.68 30.80
N ALA A 91 51.59 -20.45 30.00
CA ALA A 91 52.47 -21.49 30.55
C ALA A 91 53.60 -20.88 31.43
N GLN A 92 54.12 -19.70 31.07
CA GLN A 92 55.12 -18.97 31.89
C GLN A 92 54.51 -18.44 33.17
N PHE A 93 53.28 -17.87 33.11
CA PHE A 93 52.54 -17.40 34.28
C PHE A 93 52.28 -18.52 35.28
N HIS A 94 51.74 -19.67 34.85
CA HIS A 94 51.47 -20.81 35.73
C HIS A 94 52.72 -21.43 36.32
N ARG A 95 53.83 -21.42 35.58
CA ARG A 95 55.13 -21.84 36.15
C ARG A 95 55.62 -20.90 37.24
N ALA A 96 55.53 -19.58 37.01
CA ALA A 96 55.91 -18.58 37.99
C ALA A 96 55.03 -18.61 39.24
N GLU A 97 53.73 -18.85 39.08
CA GLU A 97 52.78 -19.00 40.16
C GLU A 97 53.13 -20.20 41.05
N ALA A 98 53.40 -21.39 40.46
CA ALA A 98 53.80 -22.59 41.19
C ALA A 98 55.14 -22.41 41.96
N LEU A 99 56.13 -21.75 41.33
CA LEU A 99 57.44 -21.46 41.98
C LEU A 99 57.34 -20.39 43.10
N SER A 100 56.53 -19.42 42.96
CA SER A 100 56.26 -18.36 43.97
C SER A 100 55.59 -18.98 45.22
N THR A 101 54.64 -19.90 45.02
CA THR A 101 53.96 -20.61 46.14
C THR A 101 54.97 -21.43 46.97
N ASN A 102 56.04 -21.94 46.37
CA ASN A 102 57.07 -22.70 47.07
C ASN A 102 58.25 -21.80 47.57
N GLY A 103 58.11 -20.48 47.53
CA GLY A 103 59.12 -19.52 47.97
C GLY A 103 60.38 -19.43 47.07
N SER A 104 60.38 -20.07 45.91
CA SER A 104 61.54 -20.14 45.01
C SER A 104 61.61 -19.02 43.96
N GLN A 105 60.62 -18.13 43.94
CA GLN A 105 60.58 -16.97 43.00
C GLN A 105 60.00 -15.73 43.66
N SER A 106 60.47 -14.51 43.27
CA SER A 106 59.96 -13.26 43.80
C SER A 106 58.55 -12.89 43.30
N ILE A 107 57.79 -12.22 44.11
CA ILE A 107 56.45 -11.69 43.74
C ILE A 107 56.50 -10.79 42.53
N SER A 108 57.59 -9.99 42.36
CA SER A 108 57.76 -9.10 41.24
C SER A 108 57.78 -9.88 39.87
N VAL A 109 58.45 -11.03 39.85
CA VAL A 109 58.48 -11.86 38.61
C VAL A 109 57.11 -12.45 38.28
N LEU A 110 56.35 -12.86 39.34
CA LEU A 110 54.99 -13.33 39.15
C LEU A 110 54.10 -12.21 38.56
N ASP A 111 54.17 -11.00 39.08
CA ASP A 111 53.42 -9.85 38.57
C ASP A 111 53.81 -9.48 37.14
N ASP A 112 55.09 -9.61 36.77
CA ASP A 112 55.51 -9.40 35.39
C ASP A 112 54.91 -10.44 34.41
N ARG A 113 54.93 -11.73 34.78
CA ARG A 113 54.37 -12.78 33.99
C ARG A 113 52.83 -12.67 33.85
N ARG A 114 52.19 -12.23 34.93
CA ARG A 114 50.76 -11.93 34.91
C ARG A 114 50.42 -10.79 33.93
N ARG A 115 51.20 -9.71 33.93
CA ARG A 115 51.03 -8.61 32.94
C ARG A 115 51.23 -9.06 31.52
N GLU A 116 52.27 -9.88 31.25
CA GLU A 116 52.54 -10.48 29.94
C GLU A 116 51.37 -11.35 29.50
N TRP A 117 50.82 -12.21 30.33
CA TRP A 117 49.69 -13.06 30.04
C TRP A 117 48.44 -12.22 29.73
N ILE A 118 48.12 -11.20 30.52
CA ILE A 118 46.98 -10.31 30.29
C ILE A 118 47.17 -9.54 28.98
N SER A 119 48.37 -9.08 28.69
CA SER A 119 48.68 -8.43 27.41
C SER A 119 48.51 -9.34 26.22
N ALA A 120 48.99 -10.59 26.32
CA ALA A 120 48.80 -11.59 25.26
C ALA A 120 47.31 -11.91 25.02
N GLN A 121 46.49 -11.99 26.09
CA GLN A 121 45.03 -12.14 25.96
C GLN A 121 44.42 -10.97 25.21
N ALA A 122 44.87 -9.73 25.50
CA ALA A 122 44.38 -8.53 24.80
C ALA A 122 44.74 -8.56 23.31
N ASN A 123 45.98 -9.00 22.99
CA ASN A 123 46.43 -9.14 21.61
C ASN A 123 45.62 -10.18 20.82
N VAL A 124 45.28 -11.31 21.41
CA VAL A 124 44.39 -12.31 20.78
C VAL A 124 43.02 -11.72 20.47
N ARG A 125 42.45 -10.94 21.40
CA ARG A 125 41.16 -10.28 21.15
C ARG A 125 41.24 -9.27 20.00
N GLY A 126 42.33 -8.51 19.94
CA GLY A 126 42.61 -7.55 18.85
C GLY A 126 42.78 -8.23 17.49
N ALA A 127 43.62 -9.28 17.43
CA ALA A 127 43.83 -10.03 16.21
C ALA A 127 42.56 -10.76 15.73
N LYS A 128 41.77 -11.28 16.67
CA LYS A 128 40.46 -11.88 16.35
C LYS A 128 39.50 -10.86 15.73
N ALA A 129 39.39 -9.67 16.29
CA ALA A 129 38.53 -8.61 15.76
C ALA A 129 38.96 -8.19 14.33
N SER A 130 40.30 -8.21 14.04
CA SER A 130 40.79 -7.96 12.70
C SER A 130 40.41 -9.08 11.72
N ALA A 131 40.53 -10.34 12.11
CA ALA A 131 40.12 -11.49 11.28
C ALA A 131 38.61 -11.49 11.05
N ASP A 132 37.81 -11.22 12.08
CA ASP A 132 36.36 -11.13 11.97
C ASP A 132 35.94 -10.00 10.99
N ARG A 133 36.65 -8.87 11.00
CA ARG A 133 36.43 -7.77 10.05
C ARG A 133 36.79 -8.17 8.62
N ALA A 134 37.93 -8.79 8.40
CA ALA A 134 38.33 -9.24 7.06
C ALA A 134 37.35 -10.29 6.50
N GLN A 135 36.82 -11.17 7.35
CA GLN A 135 35.77 -12.11 6.97
C GLN A 135 34.48 -11.36 6.53
N LEU A 136 34.05 -10.37 7.30
CA LEU A 136 32.88 -9.58 7.00
C LEU A 136 33.04 -8.82 5.67
N ASP A 137 34.22 -8.25 5.41
CA ASP A 137 34.51 -7.57 4.16
C ASP A 137 34.50 -8.54 2.97
N LEU A 138 34.97 -9.78 3.15
CA LEU A 138 34.86 -10.84 2.15
C LEU A 138 33.39 -11.24 1.91
N ASP A 139 32.60 -11.39 2.97
CA ASP A 139 31.16 -11.72 2.85
C ASP A 139 30.41 -10.62 2.06
N TYR A 140 30.77 -9.35 2.26
CA TYR A 140 30.17 -8.21 1.53
C TYR A 140 30.55 -8.15 0.05
N THR A 141 31.54 -8.94 -0.41
CA THR A 141 31.81 -9.08 -1.85
C THR A 141 30.73 -9.85 -2.58
N GLN A 142 29.95 -10.69 -1.87
CA GLN A 142 28.78 -11.36 -2.38
C GLN A 142 27.52 -10.57 -2.00
N ILE A 143 26.98 -9.86 -2.97
CA ILE A 143 25.80 -9.02 -2.77
C ILE A 143 24.59 -9.87 -3.04
N THR A 144 23.73 -10.00 -2.03
CA THR A 144 22.49 -10.80 -2.07
C THR A 144 21.25 -9.91 -2.01
N ALA A 145 20.12 -10.44 -2.46
CA ALA A 145 18.84 -9.75 -2.43
C ALA A 145 18.38 -9.54 -0.97
N PRO A 146 18.13 -8.30 -0.52
CA PRO A 146 17.67 -8.03 0.83
C PRO A 146 16.19 -8.38 1.05
N LEU A 147 15.39 -8.39 -0.03
CA LEU A 147 13.98 -8.75 -0.02
C LEU A 147 13.61 -9.58 -1.25
N SER A 148 12.47 -10.27 -1.18
CA SER A 148 11.90 -10.97 -2.32
C SER A 148 11.05 -10.02 -3.16
N GLY A 149 11.23 -10.04 -4.49
CA GLY A 149 10.51 -9.14 -5.37
C GLY A 149 11.03 -9.18 -6.80
N ARG A 150 10.69 -8.18 -7.58
CA ARG A 150 11.20 -8.03 -8.94
C ARG A 150 12.42 -7.13 -8.94
N ILE A 151 13.52 -7.65 -9.49
CA ILE A 151 14.75 -6.90 -9.67
C ILE A 151 14.69 -6.10 -10.97
N ASP A 152 15.24 -4.90 -10.95
CA ASP A 152 15.42 -4.09 -12.15
C ASP A 152 16.65 -4.57 -12.95
N ARG A 153 17.03 -3.83 -13.96
CA ARG A 153 18.27 -4.06 -14.72
C ARG A 153 19.51 -3.80 -13.85
N HIS A 154 20.61 -4.43 -14.18
CA HIS A 154 21.90 -4.05 -13.61
C HIS A 154 22.34 -2.68 -14.16
N MET A 155 22.74 -1.78 -13.26
CA MET A 155 23.17 -0.42 -13.62
C MET A 155 24.66 -0.35 -13.96
N ILE A 156 25.44 -1.38 -13.58
CA ILE A 156 26.86 -1.47 -13.81
C ILE A 156 27.24 -2.85 -14.35
N SER A 157 28.12 -2.89 -15.33
CA SER A 157 28.54 -4.13 -15.99
C SER A 157 29.82 -4.72 -15.37
N PRO A 158 30.01 -6.05 -15.46
CA PRO A 158 31.25 -6.70 -15.04
C PRO A 158 32.48 -6.02 -15.65
N GLY A 159 33.57 -5.95 -14.85
CA GLY A 159 34.80 -5.26 -15.20
C GLY A 159 34.86 -3.79 -14.78
N ASN A 160 33.76 -3.19 -14.36
CA ASN A 160 33.76 -1.82 -13.84
C ASN A 160 34.11 -1.77 -12.35
N LEU A 161 34.69 -0.64 -11.92
CA LEU A 161 34.96 -0.37 -10.52
C LEU A 161 33.69 0.04 -9.78
N VAL A 162 33.42 -0.62 -8.68
CA VAL A 162 32.34 -0.32 -7.74
C VAL A 162 32.94 0.40 -6.52
N GLN A 163 32.31 1.49 -6.11
CA GLN A 163 32.69 2.23 -4.90
C GLN A 163 31.70 1.90 -3.77
N ALA A 164 32.26 1.61 -2.58
CA ALA A 164 31.46 1.31 -1.40
C ALA A 164 30.47 2.44 -1.09
N ASP A 165 29.22 2.08 -0.76
CA ASP A 165 28.11 2.93 -0.35
C ASP A 165 27.65 3.99 -1.38
N GLN A 166 28.35 4.14 -2.51
CA GLN A 166 28.07 5.14 -3.53
C GLN A 166 27.45 4.54 -4.80
N THR A 167 28.02 3.43 -5.28
CA THR A 167 27.58 2.85 -6.56
C THR A 167 26.25 2.14 -6.41
N GLU A 168 25.27 2.59 -7.18
CA GLU A 168 23.99 1.95 -7.32
C GLU A 168 24.11 0.78 -8.29
N LEU A 169 23.72 -0.41 -7.84
CA LEU A 169 23.84 -1.64 -8.63
C LEU A 169 22.55 -2.02 -9.32
N THR A 170 21.44 -1.97 -8.58
CA THR A 170 20.08 -2.26 -9.06
C THR A 170 19.05 -1.86 -8.01
N THR A 171 17.77 -1.92 -8.37
CA THR A 171 16.64 -1.75 -7.44
C THR A 171 15.82 -3.02 -7.36
N ILE A 172 15.29 -3.36 -6.19
CA ILE A 172 14.35 -4.46 -6.01
C ILE A 172 13.08 -3.90 -5.39
N VAL A 173 11.93 -4.26 -5.97
CA VAL A 173 10.60 -3.85 -5.50
C VAL A 173 9.77 -5.07 -5.13
N SER A 174 9.10 -5.02 -3.98
CA SER A 174 8.12 -6.04 -3.62
C SER A 174 6.87 -5.88 -4.51
N LEU A 175 6.28 -6.99 -4.97
CA LEU A 175 5.09 -6.96 -5.81
C LEU A 175 3.85 -7.52 -5.13
N ASP A 176 4.00 -8.37 -4.13
CA ASP A 176 2.91 -8.96 -3.36
C ASP A 176 3.25 -8.98 -1.87
N PRO A 177 2.45 -8.30 -1.04
CA PRO A 177 1.31 -7.44 -1.39
C PRO A 177 1.75 -6.12 -2.07
N ILE A 178 0.78 -5.38 -2.64
CA ILE A 178 1.00 -4.08 -3.26
C ILE A 178 0.10 -3.03 -2.60
N ASP A 179 0.60 -1.82 -2.46
CA ASP A 179 -0.12 -0.69 -1.90
C ASP A 179 -0.68 0.22 -3.00
N PHE A 180 -1.84 0.82 -2.74
CA PHE A 180 -2.47 1.80 -3.62
C PHE A 180 -2.69 3.10 -2.86
N TYR A 181 -2.14 4.18 -3.34
CA TYR A 181 -2.24 5.51 -2.74
C TYR A 181 -3.19 6.40 -3.53
N PHE A 182 -4.05 7.10 -2.82
CA PHE A 182 -4.99 8.07 -3.38
C PHE A 182 -5.25 9.18 -2.38
N ASP A 183 -5.73 10.32 -2.87
CA ASP A 183 -5.95 11.50 -2.05
C ASP A 183 -7.46 11.70 -1.84
N VAL A 184 -7.88 11.92 -0.58
CA VAL A 184 -9.27 12.05 -0.14
C VAL A 184 -9.47 13.46 0.41
N ASP A 185 -10.55 14.13 0.00
CA ASP A 185 -10.91 15.45 0.54
C ASP A 185 -11.37 15.37 2.00
N GLU A 186 -11.24 16.49 2.74
CA GLU A 186 -11.55 16.57 4.16
C GLU A 186 -12.98 16.11 4.49
N ARG A 187 -13.96 16.45 3.66
CA ARG A 187 -15.38 16.10 3.91
C ARG A 187 -15.58 14.59 3.86
N ARG A 188 -15.01 13.92 2.86
CA ARG A 188 -15.06 12.46 2.70
C ARG A 188 -14.31 11.77 3.82
N LEU A 189 -13.16 12.32 4.19
CA LEU A 189 -12.36 11.81 5.31
C LEU A 189 -13.16 11.77 6.62
N LEU A 190 -13.88 12.84 6.93
CA LEU A 190 -14.76 12.91 8.12
C LEU A 190 -15.87 11.86 8.05
N SER A 191 -16.45 11.62 6.86
CA SER A 191 -17.47 10.57 6.67
C SER A 191 -16.90 9.18 6.90
N TYR A 192 -15.71 8.87 6.37
CA TYR A 192 -15.04 7.59 6.59
C TYR A 192 -14.61 7.38 8.04
N ALA A 193 -14.14 8.44 8.71
CA ALA A 193 -13.82 8.38 10.13
C ALA A 193 -15.07 8.11 10.99
N ALA A 194 -16.23 8.63 10.60
CA ALA A 194 -17.50 8.33 11.27
C ALA A 194 -17.90 6.86 11.06
N LEU A 195 -17.83 6.38 9.81
CA LEU A 195 -18.16 4.99 9.46
C LEU A 195 -17.23 3.98 10.15
N ALA A 196 -15.92 4.25 10.19
CA ALA A 196 -14.94 3.41 10.89
C ALA A 196 -15.23 3.34 12.40
N ARG A 197 -15.54 4.48 13.04
CA ARG A 197 -15.91 4.50 14.48
C ARG A 197 -17.13 3.67 14.82
N GLU A 198 -18.12 3.62 13.94
CA GLU A 198 -19.32 2.80 14.13
C GLU A 198 -19.01 1.29 14.12
N THR A 199 -17.92 0.87 13.47
CA THR A 199 -17.41 -0.51 13.48
C THR A 199 -16.38 -0.78 14.56
N GLY A 200 -16.13 0.20 15.44
CA GLY A 200 -15.13 0.11 16.52
C GLY A 200 -13.69 0.23 16.05
N GLN A 201 -13.49 0.72 14.82
CA GLN A 201 -12.18 0.93 14.21
C GLN A 201 -11.85 2.41 14.11
N SER A 202 -10.55 2.74 13.99
CA SER A 202 -10.08 4.10 13.78
C SER A 202 -9.49 4.23 12.38
N LEU A 203 -9.90 5.26 11.64
CA LEU A 203 -9.31 5.55 10.35
C LEU A 203 -7.81 5.89 10.49
N GLN A 204 -7.41 6.50 11.61
CA GLN A 204 -6.03 6.86 11.92
C GLN A 204 -5.18 5.65 12.33
N GLU A 205 -5.82 4.61 12.87
CA GLU A 205 -5.17 3.35 13.24
C GLU A 205 -5.58 2.25 12.26
N GLY A 206 -4.72 1.92 11.31
CA GLY A 206 -4.97 0.86 10.34
C GLY A 206 -5.99 1.20 9.24
N GLY A 207 -6.22 2.50 8.94
CA GLY A 207 -7.09 2.92 7.84
C GLY A 207 -8.58 2.59 8.02
N GLY A 208 -9.01 2.21 9.23
CA GLY A 208 -10.39 1.83 9.52
C GLY A 208 -10.81 0.49 8.94
N GLY A 209 -9.91 -0.26 8.29
CA GLY A 209 -10.19 -1.60 7.73
C GLY A 209 -11.32 -1.66 6.70
N LEU A 210 -11.71 -0.51 6.12
CA LEU A 210 -12.79 -0.41 5.15
C LEU A 210 -12.44 -1.22 3.89
N ASP A 211 -13.40 -1.98 3.40
CA ASP A 211 -13.26 -2.73 2.15
C ASP A 211 -13.27 -1.77 0.96
N VAL A 212 -12.38 -2.03 0.03
CA VAL A 212 -12.22 -1.24 -1.19
C VAL A 212 -12.06 -2.14 -2.40
N ALA A 213 -12.43 -1.61 -3.56
CA ALA A 213 -12.23 -2.27 -4.83
C ALA A 213 -11.46 -1.34 -5.78
N VAL A 214 -10.46 -1.85 -6.49
CA VAL A 214 -9.72 -1.07 -7.49
C VAL A 214 -9.85 -1.71 -8.86
N THR A 215 -10.09 -0.87 -9.85
CA THR A 215 -10.10 -1.25 -11.27
C THR A 215 -8.94 -0.58 -11.99
N ILE A 216 -8.30 -1.33 -12.89
CA ILE A 216 -7.24 -0.83 -13.78
C ILE A 216 -7.73 -0.83 -15.23
N ALA A 217 -7.08 -0.03 -16.06
CA ALA A 217 -7.47 0.11 -17.48
C ALA A 217 -6.87 -1.02 -18.34
N ASP A 218 -7.04 -2.28 -17.92
CA ASP A 218 -6.56 -3.47 -18.64
C ASP A 218 -7.61 -4.11 -19.56
N GLY A 219 -8.82 -3.50 -19.63
CA GLY A 219 -9.96 -4.05 -20.35
C GLY A 219 -10.67 -5.18 -19.59
N SER A 220 -10.19 -5.61 -18.43
CA SER A 220 -10.91 -6.53 -17.55
C SER A 220 -11.92 -5.75 -16.69
N SER A 221 -13.13 -6.29 -16.58
CA SER A 221 -14.17 -5.70 -15.71
C SER A 221 -14.10 -6.18 -14.26
N LYS A 222 -13.07 -6.96 -13.90
CA LYS A 222 -12.97 -7.54 -12.56
C LYS A 222 -12.18 -6.61 -11.65
N PRO A 223 -12.80 -6.11 -10.57
CA PRO A 223 -12.10 -5.32 -9.58
C PRO A 223 -11.18 -6.19 -8.72
N PHE A 224 -10.06 -5.63 -8.29
CA PHE A 224 -9.23 -6.18 -7.23
C PHE A 224 -9.76 -5.69 -5.89
N HIS A 225 -9.91 -6.60 -4.93
CA HIS A 225 -10.43 -6.28 -3.60
C HIS A 225 -9.28 -6.13 -2.61
N GLY A 226 -9.39 -5.15 -1.74
CA GLY A 226 -8.40 -4.84 -0.71
C GLY A 226 -9.03 -4.13 0.48
N LYS A 227 -8.18 -3.64 1.37
CA LYS A 227 -8.62 -2.90 2.56
C LYS A 227 -7.79 -1.63 2.74
N LEU A 228 -8.45 -0.58 3.21
CA LEU A 228 -7.75 0.58 3.74
C LEU A 228 -6.92 0.15 4.94
N ASN A 229 -5.66 0.50 4.97
CA ASN A 229 -4.75 0.11 6.05
C ASN A 229 -3.91 1.27 6.60
N PHE A 230 -4.02 2.45 6.01
CA PHE A 230 -3.26 3.62 6.47
C PHE A 230 -3.91 4.91 5.96
N SER A 231 -3.87 5.96 6.78
CA SER A 231 -4.10 7.34 6.39
C SER A 231 -2.99 8.21 6.97
N GLU A 232 -2.62 9.27 6.27
CA GLU A 232 -1.64 10.24 6.79
C GLU A 232 -2.15 10.88 8.09
N ASN A 233 -1.23 11.46 8.85
CA ASN A 233 -1.54 12.06 10.16
C ASN A 233 -2.01 13.52 10.07
N LYS A 234 -2.00 14.10 8.89
CA LYS A 234 -2.41 15.49 8.64
C LYS A 234 -3.01 15.66 7.25
N VAL A 235 -3.94 16.61 7.14
CA VAL A 235 -4.45 17.09 5.86
C VAL A 235 -3.43 18.06 5.27
N ASP A 236 -3.14 17.92 3.99
CA ASP A 236 -2.33 18.89 3.26
C ASP A 236 -3.10 20.22 3.14
N SER A 237 -2.51 21.28 3.66
CA SER A 237 -3.18 22.60 3.74
C SER A 237 -3.31 23.31 2.39
N GLN A 238 -2.56 22.89 1.36
CA GLN A 238 -2.62 23.50 0.03
C GLN A 238 -3.71 22.86 -0.82
N SER A 239 -3.85 21.53 -0.75
CA SER A 239 -4.83 20.79 -1.53
C SER A 239 -6.14 20.53 -0.78
N GLY A 240 -6.15 20.61 0.57
CA GLY A 240 -7.29 20.22 1.40
C GLY A 240 -7.57 18.72 1.37
N THR A 241 -6.57 17.91 1.00
CA THR A 241 -6.69 16.45 0.90
C THR A 241 -5.77 15.74 1.88
N MET A 242 -6.10 14.50 2.20
CA MET A 242 -5.27 13.59 2.96
C MET A 242 -4.98 12.36 2.11
N ARG A 243 -3.72 11.94 2.10
CA ARG A 243 -3.33 10.70 1.42
C ARG A 243 -3.70 9.50 2.24
N VAL A 244 -4.34 8.55 1.57
CA VAL A 244 -4.83 7.29 2.13
C VAL A 244 -4.22 6.14 1.34
N ARG A 245 -4.03 5.02 2.00
CA ARG A 245 -3.47 3.82 1.41
C ARG A 245 -4.39 2.63 1.61
N ALA A 246 -4.57 1.88 0.54
CA ALA A 246 -5.20 0.57 0.54
C ALA A 246 -4.17 -0.50 0.17
N ARG A 247 -4.28 -1.69 0.75
CA ARG A 247 -3.42 -2.82 0.46
C ARG A 247 -4.18 -3.90 -0.28
N PHE A 248 -3.54 -4.44 -1.31
CA PHE A 248 -4.08 -5.48 -2.18
C PHE A 248 -3.14 -6.69 -2.23
N ALA A 249 -3.71 -7.89 -2.22
CA ALA A 249 -2.97 -9.09 -2.60
C ALA A 249 -2.75 -9.09 -4.12
N ASN A 250 -1.59 -9.52 -4.57
CA ASN A 250 -1.20 -9.52 -5.97
C ASN A 250 -0.48 -10.83 -6.38
N PRO A 251 -1.07 -12.01 -6.10
CA PRO A 251 -0.39 -13.29 -6.34
C PRO A 251 -0.05 -13.52 -7.81
N ASP A 252 -0.88 -13.00 -8.73
CA ASP A 252 -0.67 -13.11 -10.18
C ASP A 252 0.27 -12.03 -10.75
N LEU A 253 0.79 -11.13 -9.90
CA LEU A 253 1.71 -10.04 -10.24
C LEU A 253 1.23 -9.11 -11.38
N VAL A 254 -0.09 -9.00 -11.55
CA VAL A 254 -0.73 -8.15 -12.56
C VAL A 254 -0.58 -6.68 -12.19
N LEU A 255 -0.73 -6.36 -10.90
CA LEU A 255 -0.59 -5.01 -10.40
C LEU A 255 0.90 -4.67 -10.29
N GLN A 256 1.30 -3.56 -10.92
CA GLN A 256 2.70 -3.11 -10.93
C GLN A 256 2.81 -1.72 -10.33
N PRO A 257 3.89 -1.41 -9.59
CA PRO A 257 4.16 -0.06 -9.11
C PRO A 257 4.15 0.94 -10.27
N GLY A 258 3.51 2.09 -10.05
CA GLY A 258 3.36 3.14 -11.05
C GLY A 258 2.07 3.09 -11.86
N LEU A 259 1.38 1.95 -11.93
CA LEU A 259 0.08 1.86 -12.62
C LEU A 259 -0.97 2.75 -11.95
N PHE A 260 -1.82 3.34 -12.76
CA PHE A 260 -3.02 4.05 -12.29
C PHE A 260 -4.18 3.08 -12.11
N GLY A 261 -5.05 3.40 -11.16
CA GLY A 261 -6.32 2.73 -10.97
C GLY A 261 -7.40 3.68 -10.50
N ARG A 262 -8.64 3.21 -10.60
CA ARG A 262 -9.80 3.83 -9.97
C ARG A 262 -10.20 2.96 -8.79
N ILE A 263 -10.17 3.54 -7.60
CA ILE A 263 -10.57 2.86 -6.37
C ILE A 263 -11.95 3.31 -5.95
N GLU A 264 -12.78 2.35 -5.59
CA GLU A 264 -14.11 2.54 -5.01
C GLU A 264 -14.02 2.27 -3.51
N VAL A 265 -14.43 3.25 -2.71
CA VAL A 265 -14.43 3.17 -1.24
C VAL A 265 -15.87 3.20 -0.77
N GLY A 266 -16.27 2.27 0.09
CA GLY A 266 -17.61 2.29 0.71
C GLY A 266 -17.80 3.56 1.53
N ALA A 267 -18.79 4.37 1.14
CA ALA A 267 -19.08 5.68 1.75
C ALA A 267 -20.26 5.63 2.73
N SER A 268 -21.02 4.54 2.76
CA SER A 268 -22.15 4.35 3.66
C SER A 268 -22.33 2.88 4.04
N LYS A 269 -23.05 2.63 5.16
CA LYS A 269 -23.67 1.33 5.37
C LYS A 269 -24.82 1.13 4.39
N ALA A 270 -25.26 -0.13 4.23
CA ALA A 270 -26.47 -0.42 3.50
C ALA A 270 -27.67 0.28 4.16
N TYR A 271 -28.45 0.99 3.38
CA TYR A 271 -29.68 1.65 3.81
C TYR A 271 -30.76 1.56 2.75
N SER A 272 -32.04 1.59 3.16
CA SER A 272 -33.15 1.59 2.23
C SER A 272 -33.24 2.95 1.53
N ALA A 273 -33.01 2.99 0.22
CA ALA A 273 -33.06 4.19 -0.60
C ALA A 273 -34.27 4.21 -1.51
N ILE A 274 -34.85 5.38 -1.68
CA ILE A 274 -35.88 5.67 -2.67
C ILE A 274 -35.19 6.16 -3.94
N LEU A 275 -35.39 5.43 -5.02
CA LEU A 275 -34.71 5.65 -6.29
C LEU A 275 -35.72 6.11 -7.34
N VAL A 276 -35.41 7.21 -8.04
CA VAL A 276 -36.22 7.74 -9.12
C VAL A 276 -35.38 7.99 -10.37
N PRO A 277 -35.93 7.87 -11.59
CA PRO A 277 -35.22 8.26 -12.80
C PRO A 277 -34.87 9.75 -12.77
N ASP A 278 -33.70 10.13 -13.26
CA ASP A 278 -33.31 11.55 -13.37
C ASP A 278 -34.33 12.37 -14.20
N GLU A 279 -34.98 11.72 -15.17
CA GLU A 279 -36.01 12.29 -16.02
C GLU A 279 -37.31 12.64 -15.28
N ALA A 280 -37.56 12.04 -14.11
CA ALA A 280 -38.69 12.36 -13.25
C ALA A 280 -38.48 13.61 -12.39
N LEU A 281 -37.24 14.13 -12.36
CA LEU A 281 -36.87 15.30 -11.57
C LEU A 281 -37.00 16.57 -12.41
N SER A 282 -37.80 17.52 -11.92
CA SER A 282 -37.89 18.85 -12.49
C SER A 282 -37.17 19.87 -11.59
N ALA A 283 -36.75 20.98 -12.18
CA ALA A 283 -36.19 22.10 -11.44
C ALA A 283 -37.30 23.17 -11.28
N ASP A 284 -37.55 23.57 -10.04
CA ASP A 284 -38.42 24.71 -9.74
C ASP A 284 -37.62 25.72 -8.93
N GLN A 285 -37.24 26.82 -9.61
CA GLN A 285 -36.33 27.85 -9.07
C GLN A 285 -35.05 27.22 -8.47
N ASN A 286 -34.94 27.20 -7.14
CA ASN A 286 -33.77 26.70 -6.42
C ASN A 286 -33.94 25.27 -5.85
N GLN A 287 -35.04 24.58 -6.20
CA GLN A 287 -35.39 23.29 -5.64
C GLN A 287 -35.55 22.23 -6.73
N ARG A 288 -35.24 20.97 -6.39
CA ARG A 288 -35.65 19.84 -7.20
C ARG A 288 -37.05 19.40 -6.76
N VAL A 289 -37.93 19.15 -7.71
CA VAL A 289 -39.30 18.72 -7.46
C VAL A 289 -39.65 17.47 -8.25
N VAL A 290 -40.57 16.69 -7.70
CA VAL A 290 -41.17 15.53 -8.37
C VAL A 290 -42.67 15.82 -8.52
N TYR A 291 -43.23 15.43 -9.64
CA TYR A 291 -44.67 15.52 -9.89
C TYR A 291 -45.34 14.22 -9.44
N ILE A 292 -46.23 14.32 -8.47
CA ILE A 292 -47.03 13.22 -7.91
C ILE A 292 -48.43 13.29 -8.47
N VAL A 293 -48.97 12.16 -8.89
CA VAL A 293 -50.31 12.03 -9.36
C VAL A 293 -51.18 11.46 -8.24
N GLY A 294 -52.15 12.23 -7.79
CA GLY A 294 -53.14 11.80 -6.80
C GLY A 294 -54.13 10.75 -7.36
N GLU A 295 -54.91 10.12 -6.50
CA GLU A 295 -55.92 9.14 -6.88
C GLU A 295 -56.99 9.73 -7.80
N ASP A 296 -57.23 11.02 -7.70
CA ASP A 296 -58.16 11.81 -8.56
C ASP A 296 -57.57 12.19 -9.92
N GLY A 297 -56.32 11.80 -10.18
CA GLY A 297 -55.57 12.13 -11.38
C GLY A 297 -54.96 13.54 -11.38
N THR A 298 -55.04 14.31 -10.28
CA THR A 298 -54.50 15.66 -10.18
C THR A 298 -53.00 15.63 -9.86
N ILE A 299 -52.24 16.50 -10.54
CA ILE A 299 -50.78 16.65 -10.31
C ILE A 299 -50.53 17.58 -9.14
N THR A 300 -49.71 17.13 -8.20
CA THR A 300 -49.14 17.94 -7.15
C THR A 300 -47.62 17.95 -7.27
N THR A 301 -46.97 19.03 -6.90
CA THR A 301 -45.52 19.12 -6.83
C THR A 301 -45.03 18.89 -5.41
N ARG A 302 -43.95 18.14 -5.27
CA ARG A 302 -43.32 17.92 -3.98
C ARG A 302 -41.82 18.19 -4.12
N ALA A 303 -41.30 19.09 -3.26
CA ALA A 303 -39.88 19.35 -3.18
C ALA A 303 -39.14 18.11 -2.64
N VAL A 304 -38.00 17.80 -3.24
CA VAL A 304 -37.18 16.63 -2.85
C VAL A 304 -35.73 17.04 -2.69
N ARG A 305 -35.05 16.40 -1.75
CA ARG A 305 -33.60 16.50 -1.62
C ARG A 305 -32.96 15.28 -2.29
N THR A 306 -32.17 15.53 -3.33
CA THR A 306 -31.53 14.48 -4.11
C THR A 306 -30.19 14.06 -3.51
N GLY A 307 -29.84 12.79 -3.64
CA GLY A 307 -28.54 12.20 -3.34
C GLY A 307 -27.75 11.84 -4.61
N PRO A 308 -26.81 10.90 -4.50
CA PRO A 308 -26.02 10.40 -5.63
C PRO A 308 -26.89 9.64 -6.64
N LYS A 309 -26.27 9.31 -7.77
CA LYS A 309 -26.87 8.44 -8.78
C LYS A 309 -26.36 7.01 -8.57
N LEU A 310 -27.28 6.07 -8.36
CA LEU A 310 -26.97 4.65 -8.16
C LEU A 310 -27.82 3.80 -9.10
N TYR A 311 -27.24 2.78 -9.72
CA TYR A 311 -27.94 1.88 -10.65
C TYR A 311 -28.69 2.59 -11.78
N GLY A 312 -28.18 3.78 -12.19
CA GLY A 312 -28.83 4.64 -13.20
C GLY A 312 -29.97 5.51 -12.68
N TYR A 313 -30.35 5.42 -11.40
CA TYR A 313 -31.38 6.18 -10.72
C TYR A 313 -30.79 7.23 -9.78
N ARG A 314 -31.54 8.27 -9.49
CA ARG A 314 -31.22 9.26 -8.48
C ARG A 314 -31.79 8.83 -7.12
N VAL A 315 -30.95 8.82 -6.11
CA VAL A 315 -31.39 8.64 -4.71
C VAL A 315 -32.17 9.88 -4.27
N ILE A 316 -33.29 9.67 -3.60
CA ILE A 316 -34.05 10.72 -2.92
C ILE A 316 -33.84 10.58 -1.41
N ARG A 317 -33.23 11.60 -0.83
CA ARG A 317 -32.93 11.65 0.62
C ARG A 317 -34.13 12.03 1.46
N GLU A 318 -34.93 12.97 0.94
CA GLU A 318 -36.10 13.53 1.63
C GLU A 318 -37.18 13.92 0.62
N GLY A 319 -38.44 13.88 1.03
CA GLY A 319 -39.58 14.35 0.26
C GLY A 319 -40.45 13.24 -0.34
N LEU A 320 -40.01 11.98 -0.37
CA LEU A 320 -40.81 10.83 -0.80
C LEU A 320 -40.81 9.75 0.27
N ASN A 321 -41.89 8.95 0.31
CA ASN A 321 -42.01 7.77 1.17
C ASN A 321 -41.84 6.44 0.40
N GLY A 322 -41.92 6.48 -0.95
CA GLY A 322 -41.69 5.34 -1.82
C GLY A 322 -42.98 4.64 -2.32
N ASP A 323 -44.15 5.07 -1.83
CA ASP A 323 -45.48 4.56 -2.21
C ASP A 323 -46.23 5.44 -3.21
N GLU A 324 -45.72 6.69 -3.41
CA GLU A 324 -46.32 7.65 -4.29
C GLU A 324 -46.22 7.27 -5.77
N THR A 325 -47.21 7.71 -6.55
CA THR A 325 -47.22 7.59 -8.00
C THR A 325 -46.58 8.83 -8.62
N ILE A 326 -45.39 8.71 -9.17
CA ILE A 326 -44.63 9.81 -9.75
C ILE A 326 -44.69 9.82 -11.28
N VAL A 327 -44.67 11.01 -11.88
CA VAL A 327 -44.56 11.16 -13.35
C VAL A 327 -43.11 10.91 -13.78
N VAL A 328 -42.91 9.89 -14.63
CA VAL A 328 -41.58 9.51 -15.15
C VAL A 328 -41.38 9.95 -16.59
N ASN A 329 -42.45 10.16 -17.34
CA ASN A 329 -42.34 10.69 -18.70
C ASN A 329 -43.57 11.58 -19.04
N GLY A 330 -43.34 12.62 -19.85
CA GLY A 330 -44.39 13.59 -20.23
C GLY A 330 -44.49 14.79 -19.29
N LEU A 331 -43.43 15.08 -18.51
CA LEU A 331 -43.35 16.23 -17.59
C LEU A 331 -43.69 17.55 -18.23
N MET A 332 -43.36 17.78 -19.52
CA MET A 332 -43.70 19.00 -20.24
C MET A 332 -45.22 19.23 -20.43
N ARG A 333 -46.02 18.16 -20.32
CA ARG A 333 -47.48 18.20 -20.43
C ARG A 333 -48.16 18.18 -19.05
N ALA A 334 -47.39 17.90 -18.01
CA ALA A 334 -47.84 17.84 -16.65
C ALA A 334 -47.71 19.22 -15.98
N ARG A 335 -48.84 19.84 -15.68
CA ARG A 335 -48.84 21.15 -14.96
C ARG A 335 -49.46 20.92 -13.57
N PRO A 336 -48.85 21.51 -12.53
CA PRO A 336 -49.43 21.43 -11.17
C PRO A 336 -50.87 21.88 -11.15
N GLY A 337 -51.73 21.18 -10.45
CA GLY A 337 -53.19 21.43 -10.33
C GLY A 337 -54.02 20.95 -11.50
N GLN A 338 -53.44 20.41 -12.57
CA GLN A 338 -54.18 19.86 -13.71
C GLN A 338 -54.40 18.34 -13.57
N LYS A 339 -55.54 17.86 -14.12
CA LYS A 339 -55.77 16.42 -14.25
C LYS A 339 -55.07 15.85 -15.46
N VAL A 340 -54.48 14.68 -15.27
CA VAL A 340 -53.80 13.88 -16.31
C VAL A 340 -54.41 12.50 -16.44
N SER A 341 -54.12 11.82 -17.56
CA SER A 341 -54.42 10.41 -17.75
C SER A 341 -53.17 9.58 -17.49
N PRO A 342 -53.06 8.96 -16.29
CA PRO A 342 -51.83 8.22 -15.94
C PRO A 342 -51.78 6.86 -16.65
N LYS A 343 -50.64 6.56 -17.30
CA LYS A 343 -50.30 5.22 -17.79
C LYS A 343 -49.23 4.65 -16.89
N MET A 344 -49.60 3.66 -16.08
CA MET A 344 -48.68 3.01 -15.15
C MET A 344 -47.62 2.20 -15.90
N THR A 345 -46.38 2.32 -15.46
CA THR A 345 -45.24 1.50 -15.89
C THR A 345 -44.48 1.02 -14.66
N GLN A 346 -43.69 -0.05 -14.83
CA GLN A 346 -42.77 -0.50 -13.79
C GLN A 346 -41.34 -0.03 -14.15
N LEU A 347 -40.63 0.46 -13.15
CA LEU A 347 -39.23 0.80 -13.30
C LEU A 347 -38.40 -0.50 -13.27
N PRO A 348 -37.47 -0.70 -14.24
CA PRO A 348 -36.54 -1.82 -14.19
C PRO A 348 -35.62 -1.72 -12.96
N GLN A 349 -35.14 -2.86 -12.48
CA GLN A 349 -34.29 -2.87 -11.28
C GLN A 349 -32.93 -2.17 -11.50
N GLU A 350 -32.46 -2.10 -12.74
CA GLU A 350 -31.33 -1.28 -13.18
C GLU A 350 -31.80 -0.47 -14.38
N ALA A 351 -31.58 0.84 -14.37
CA ALA A 351 -31.86 1.66 -15.51
C ALA A 351 -30.83 1.33 -16.59
N THR A 352 -31.23 0.49 -17.53
CA THR A 352 -30.50 0.37 -18.80
C THR A 352 -30.45 1.76 -19.41
N VAL A 353 -29.24 2.26 -19.74
CA VAL A 353 -29.09 3.51 -20.48
C VAL A 353 -29.76 3.29 -21.85
N LEU A 354 -31.04 3.63 -21.94
CA LEU A 354 -31.79 3.73 -23.20
C LEU A 354 -31.26 4.96 -23.95
N GLY A 355 -30.15 4.80 -24.65
CA GLY A 355 -29.52 5.90 -25.37
C GLY A 355 -28.29 5.54 -26.18
N ALA A 356 -28.30 4.38 -26.86
CA ALA A 356 -27.32 4.08 -27.89
C ALA A 356 -27.91 3.15 -28.96
N ILE A 357 -29.00 3.61 -29.59
CA ILE A 357 -29.40 3.12 -30.92
C ILE A 357 -29.99 4.34 -31.64
N GLN A 358 -29.18 5.04 -32.39
CA GLN A 358 -29.38 5.54 -33.75
C GLN A 358 -28.09 6.15 -34.27
#